data_96efd712d939e3c2cf95574505461acf
#
_entry.id   96efd712d939e3c2cf95574505461acf
#
_cell.length_a   1.000
_cell.length_b   1.000
_cell.length_c   1.000
_cell.angle_alpha   90.00
_cell.angle_beta   90.00
_cell.angle_gamma   90.00
#
_symmetry.space_group_name_H-M   'P 1'
#
loop_
_entity.id
_entity.type
_entity.pdbx_description
1 polymer ?
#
loop_
_entity_poly.entity_id
_entity_poly.type
_entity_poly.pdbx_seq_one_letter_code
_entity_poly.pdbx_strand_id
1 'polypeptide(L)'
;MSLQVWFAYMLACWVISISPGAGAIASMSSGLNYGFRHGYWNAIGLQIALLIQIMIVAAGVGVLFATTPLAFQAVKWFGVAYLLYLAYLQWTAPIKDIEIQREKKDKSVSALLFNGFVVNISNPKAIVFLLAVLPQFLDLSKPQWIQYLIMAATMVTIDLIVMAGYTGLASKVLRLLRSPKQQKYLNRGFAVMFSCAALLLSTVHQAA
;
A
#
# COMPACT_ATOMS: atom_id res chain seq x y z
N MET A 1 -0.69 -12.16 -17.35
CA MET A 1 0.49 -11.60 -16.62
C MET A 1 1.62 -12.61 -16.67
N SER A 2 2.83 -12.23 -17.10
CA SER A 2 4.01 -13.11 -17.06
C SER A 2 4.54 -13.22 -15.62
N LEU A 3 5.36 -14.26 -15.36
CA LEU A 3 5.96 -14.44 -14.03
C LEU A 3 6.89 -13.26 -13.65
N GLN A 4 7.62 -12.70 -14.62
CA GLN A 4 8.47 -11.53 -14.40
C GLN A 4 7.66 -10.30 -13.98
N VAL A 5 6.53 -10.04 -14.64
CA VAL A 5 5.63 -8.95 -14.29
C VAL A 5 5.02 -9.16 -12.90
N TRP A 6 4.65 -10.42 -12.58
CA TRP A 6 4.14 -10.74 -11.25
C TRP A 6 5.18 -10.51 -10.15
N PHE A 7 6.45 -10.91 -10.34
CA PHE A 7 7.51 -10.62 -9.38
C PHE A 7 7.76 -9.12 -9.18
N ALA A 8 7.75 -8.34 -10.26
CA ALA A 8 7.88 -6.89 -10.17
C ALA A 8 6.72 -6.26 -9.38
N TYR A 9 5.48 -6.72 -9.64
CA TYR A 9 4.31 -6.29 -8.87
C TYR A 9 4.41 -6.69 -7.39
N MET A 10 4.81 -7.91 -7.11
CA MET A 10 5.00 -8.42 -5.75
C MET A 10 6.01 -7.55 -4.98
N LEU A 11 7.14 -7.19 -5.60
CA LEU A 11 8.13 -6.28 -4.99
C LEU A 11 7.53 -4.90 -4.71
N ALA A 12 6.75 -4.34 -5.65
CA ALA A 12 6.07 -3.07 -5.44
C ALA A 12 5.07 -3.15 -4.26
N CYS A 13 4.35 -4.27 -4.12
CA CYS A 13 3.46 -4.51 -2.98
C CYS A 13 4.23 -4.55 -1.64
N TRP A 14 5.39 -5.21 -1.58
CA TRP A 14 6.23 -5.20 -0.39
C TRP A 14 6.67 -3.79 -0.01
N VAL A 15 7.16 -3.01 -0.98
CA VAL A 15 7.63 -1.63 -0.74
C VAL A 15 6.51 -0.76 -0.18
N ILE A 16 5.33 -0.79 -0.80
CA ILE A 16 4.22 0.05 -0.36
C ILE A 16 3.67 -0.37 1.00
N SER A 17 3.57 -1.68 1.27
CA SER A 17 3.02 -2.21 2.52
C SER A 17 3.96 -2.00 3.71
N ILE A 18 5.29 -2.22 3.53
CA ILE A 18 6.26 -1.99 4.60
C ILE A 18 6.48 -0.50 4.88
N SER A 19 6.29 0.38 3.88
CA SER A 19 6.42 1.82 4.11
C SER A 19 5.34 2.31 5.09
N PRO A 20 5.73 2.81 6.28
CA PRO A 20 4.77 3.19 7.30
C PRO A 20 3.83 4.30 6.82
N GLY A 21 2.55 4.11 7.03
CA GLY A 21 1.47 5.02 6.67
C GLY A 21 0.31 4.90 7.66
N ALA A 22 -0.83 5.48 7.30
CA ALA A 22 -2.01 5.47 8.17
C ALA A 22 -2.44 4.06 8.61
N GLY A 23 -2.42 3.07 7.70
CA GLY A 23 -2.74 1.67 8.00
C GLY A 23 -1.77 1.04 9.00
N ALA A 24 -0.45 1.27 8.83
CA ALA A 24 0.57 0.78 9.75
C ALA A 24 0.41 1.38 11.15
N ILE A 25 0.15 2.69 11.24
CA ILE A 25 -0.09 3.39 12.52
C ILE A 25 -1.35 2.84 13.20
N ALA A 26 -2.43 2.66 12.45
CA ALA A 26 -3.67 2.09 12.97
C ALA A 26 -3.48 0.66 13.48
N SER A 27 -2.72 -0.18 12.75
CA SER A 27 -2.40 -1.56 13.14
C SER A 27 -1.52 -1.61 14.39
N MET A 28 -0.49 -0.74 14.48
CA MET A 28 0.33 -0.61 15.69
C MET A 28 -0.50 -0.15 16.88
N SER A 29 -1.36 0.86 16.70
CA SER A 29 -2.25 1.35 17.75
C SER A 29 -3.18 0.25 18.26
N SER A 30 -3.81 -0.49 17.35
CA SER A 30 -4.66 -1.61 17.71
C SER A 30 -3.90 -2.73 18.43
N GLY A 31 -2.70 -3.05 17.98
CA GLY A 31 -1.84 -4.05 18.63
C GLY A 31 -1.41 -3.67 20.05
N LEU A 32 -1.10 -2.38 20.29
CA LEU A 32 -0.73 -1.87 21.60
C LEU A 32 -1.90 -1.76 22.57
N ASN A 33 -3.09 -1.40 22.07
CA ASN A 33 -4.26 -1.18 22.92
C ASN A 33 -5.01 -2.48 23.24
N TYR A 34 -5.06 -3.43 22.28
CA TYR A 34 -5.94 -4.61 22.38
C TYR A 34 -5.19 -5.95 22.26
N GLY A 35 -3.86 -5.92 22.11
CA GLY A 35 -3.05 -7.10 21.86
C GLY A 35 -3.18 -7.61 20.41
N PHE A 36 -2.36 -8.61 20.07
CA PHE A 36 -2.29 -9.10 18.68
C PHE A 36 -3.61 -9.67 18.17
N ARG A 37 -4.18 -10.64 18.89
CA ARG A 37 -5.36 -11.38 18.40
C ARG A 37 -6.58 -10.48 18.17
N HIS A 38 -6.83 -9.57 19.11
CA HIS A 38 -7.97 -8.67 19.02
C HIS A 38 -7.68 -7.48 18.09
N GLY A 39 -6.49 -6.86 18.23
CA GLY A 39 -6.09 -5.72 17.41
C GLY A 39 -5.93 -6.05 15.92
N TYR A 40 -5.67 -7.31 15.56
CA TYR A 40 -5.52 -7.73 14.17
C TYR A 40 -6.80 -7.63 13.33
N TRP A 41 -7.97 -7.55 13.97
CA TRP A 41 -9.23 -7.27 13.26
C TRP A 41 -9.22 -5.90 12.56
N ASN A 42 -8.42 -4.95 13.06
CA ASN A 42 -8.21 -3.69 12.34
C ASN A 42 -7.50 -3.93 10.99
N ALA A 43 -6.50 -4.81 10.95
CA ALA A 43 -5.83 -5.18 9.70
C ALA A 43 -6.79 -5.84 8.69
N ILE A 44 -7.72 -6.68 9.16
CA ILE A 44 -8.76 -7.26 8.29
C ILE A 44 -9.66 -6.15 7.71
N GLY A 45 -10.02 -5.15 8.51
CA GLY A 45 -10.77 -3.97 8.04
C GLY A 45 -10.03 -3.20 6.94
N LEU A 46 -8.70 -3.03 7.07
CA LEU A 46 -7.87 -2.43 6.02
C LEU A 46 -7.98 -3.21 4.70
N GLN A 47 -8.00 -4.56 4.76
CA GLN A 47 -8.07 -5.39 3.56
C GLN A 47 -9.45 -5.33 2.87
N ILE A 48 -10.53 -5.22 3.63
CA ILE A 48 -11.87 -5.03 3.04
C ILE A 48 -11.90 -3.75 2.20
N ALA A 49 -11.37 -2.65 2.74
CA ALA A 49 -11.26 -1.39 2.00
C ALA A 49 -10.34 -1.53 0.77
N LEU A 50 -9.20 -2.21 0.90
CA LEU A 50 -8.27 -2.46 -0.19
C LEU A 50 -8.92 -3.21 -1.35
N LEU A 51 -9.69 -4.27 -1.06
CA LEU A 51 -10.40 -5.04 -2.07
C LEU A 51 -11.44 -4.18 -2.81
N ILE A 52 -12.18 -3.34 -2.10
CA ILE A 52 -13.14 -2.41 -2.71
C ILE A 52 -12.42 -1.40 -3.61
N GLN A 53 -11.29 -0.85 -3.16
CA GLN A 53 -10.48 0.06 -3.97
C GLN A 53 -9.96 -0.62 -5.25
N ILE A 54 -9.47 -1.87 -5.15
CA ILE A 54 -9.04 -2.65 -6.32
C ILE A 54 -10.20 -2.87 -7.29
N MET A 55 -11.39 -3.21 -6.79
CA MET A 55 -12.58 -3.38 -7.63
C MET A 55 -12.98 -2.09 -8.35
N ILE A 56 -12.94 -0.95 -7.67
CA ILE A 56 -13.21 0.36 -8.26
C ILE A 56 -12.20 0.67 -9.37
N VAL A 57 -10.90 0.46 -9.10
CA VAL A 57 -9.85 0.66 -10.09
C VAL A 57 -10.01 -0.28 -11.27
N ALA A 58 -10.31 -1.55 -11.03
CA ALA A 58 -10.54 -2.54 -12.10
C ALA A 58 -11.71 -2.15 -13.01
N ALA A 59 -12.81 -1.65 -12.44
CA ALA A 59 -13.95 -1.18 -13.21
C ALA A 59 -13.64 0.08 -14.03
N GLY A 60 -12.86 1.02 -13.45
CA GLY A 60 -12.50 2.28 -14.12
C GLY A 60 -11.41 2.13 -15.18
N VAL A 61 -10.41 1.31 -14.91
CA VAL A 61 -9.25 1.10 -15.79
C VAL A 61 -9.65 0.37 -17.08
N GLY A 62 -10.57 -0.60 -17.00
CA GLY A 62 -11.07 -1.29 -18.18
C GLY A 62 -11.68 -0.35 -19.21
N VAL A 63 -12.38 0.68 -18.78
CA VAL A 63 -12.96 1.72 -19.64
C VAL A 63 -11.86 2.63 -20.21
N LEU A 64 -10.88 3.00 -19.41
CA LEU A 64 -9.81 3.92 -19.81
C LEU A 64 -8.90 3.34 -20.91
N PHE A 65 -8.54 2.06 -20.80
CA PHE A 65 -7.65 1.40 -21.79
C PHE A 65 -8.35 0.98 -23.07
N ALA A 66 -9.69 0.89 -23.06
CA ALA A 66 -10.45 0.65 -24.29
C ALA A 66 -10.42 1.86 -25.27
N THR A 67 -9.93 3.02 -24.80
CA THR A 67 -10.11 4.26 -25.55
C THR A 67 -8.91 4.68 -26.39
N THR A 68 -7.66 4.65 -25.89
CA THR A 68 -6.47 5.05 -26.69
C THR A 68 -5.12 4.62 -26.09
N PRO A 69 -4.07 4.37 -26.92
CA PRO A 69 -2.70 4.18 -26.44
C PRO A 69 -2.16 5.37 -25.63
N LEU A 70 -2.67 6.57 -25.89
CA LEU A 70 -2.32 7.79 -25.16
C LEU A 70 -2.74 7.73 -23.69
N ALA A 71 -3.90 7.10 -23.39
CA ALA A 71 -4.38 6.93 -22.04
C ALA A 71 -3.41 6.05 -21.20
N PHE A 72 -2.86 4.99 -21.79
CA PHE A 72 -1.84 4.17 -21.12
C PHE A 72 -0.60 4.99 -20.77
N GLN A 73 -0.08 5.76 -21.74
CA GLN A 73 1.08 6.61 -21.51
C GLN A 73 0.82 7.66 -20.41
N ALA A 74 -0.35 8.28 -20.44
CA ALA A 74 -0.73 9.27 -19.40
C ALA A 74 -0.76 8.63 -18.00
N VAL A 75 -1.39 7.46 -17.85
CA VAL A 75 -1.45 6.74 -16.57
C VAL A 75 -0.06 6.28 -16.13
N LYS A 76 0.76 5.79 -17.04
CA LYS A 76 2.15 5.39 -16.76
C LYS A 76 2.96 6.57 -16.20
N TRP A 77 2.98 7.70 -16.90
CA TRP A 77 3.76 8.86 -16.47
C TRP A 77 3.18 9.51 -15.21
N PHE A 78 1.88 9.47 -15.02
CA PHE A 78 1.25 9.84 -13.75
C PHE A 78 1.75 8.92 -12.60
N GLY A 79 1.83 7.61 -12.85
CA GLY A 79 2.36 6.64 -11.88
C GLY A 79 3.83 6.91 -11.54
N VAL A 80 4.68 7.16 -12.54
CA VAL A 80 6.09 7.53 -12.33
C VAL A 80 6.20 8.81 -11.51
N ALA A 81 5.47 9.86 -11.88
CA ALA A 81 5.48 11.13 -11.16
C ALA A 81 5.01 10.95 -9.70
N TYR A 82 4.00 10.11 -9.48
CA TYR A 82 3.50 9.83 -8.14
C TYR A 82 4.50 9.04 -7.28
N LEU A 83 5.16 8.03 -7.83
CA LEU A 83 6.20 7.29 -7.11
C LEU A 83 7.38 8.22 -6.74
N LEU A 84 7.77 9.12 -7.63
CA LEU A 84 8.77 10.16 -7.33
C LEU A 84 8.27 11.14 -6.27
N TYR A 85 7.01 11.51 -6.29
CA TYR A 85 6.38 12.32 -5.24
C TYR A 85 6.40 11.60 -3.88
N LEU A 86 6.08 10.31 -3.84
CA LEU A 86 6.22 9.52 -2.61
C LEU A 86 7.68 9.43 -2.15
N ALA A 87 8.63 9.30 -3.07
CA ALA A 87 10.06 9.34 -2.75
C ALA A 87 10.45 10.69 -2.13
N TYR A 88 10.00 11.79 -2.73
CA TYR A 88 10.23 13.14 -2.20
C TYR A 88 9.60 13.29 -0.80
N LEU A 89 8.35 12.89 -0.60
CA LEU A 89 7.70 12.94 0.71
C LEU A 89 8.46 12.15 1.77
N GLN A 90 8.96 10.96 1.42
CA GLN A 90 9.75 10.15 2.34
C GLN A 90 11.13 10.79 2.63
N TRP A 91 11.77 11.37 1.62
CA TRP A 91 13.07 12.03 1.79
C TRP A 91 13.00 13.27 2.70
N THR A 92 11.93 14.03 2.54
CA THR A 92 11.68 15.30 3.27
C THR A 92 10.83 15.08 4.53
N ALA A 93 10.41 13.84 4.83
CA ALA A 93 9.53 13.57 5.95
C ALA A 93 10.14 14.11 7.26
N PRO A 94 9.41 14.95 7.98
CA PRO A 94 9.87 15.45 9.27
C PRO A 94 9.97 14.31 10.26
N ILE A 95 10.98 14.38 11.10
CA ILE A 95 11.11 13.47 12.24
C ILE A 95 10.05 13.88 13.24
N LYS A 96 9.08 13.00 13.48
CA LYS A 96 7.97 13.23 14.42
C LYS A 96 7.98 12.17 15.50
N ASP A 97 7.69 12.60 16.71
CA ASP A 97 7.35 11.65 17.77
C ASP A 97 6.01 11.00 17.43
N ILE A 98 6.04 9.67 17.27
CA ILE A 98 4.82 8.91 17.06
C ILE A 98 4.22 8.61 18.42
N GLU A 99 3.25 9.41 18.82
CA GLU A 99 2.43 9.16 19.99
C GLU A 99 1.24 8.29 19.61
N ILE A 100 1.16 7.14 20.25
CA ILE A 100 -0.03 6.29 20.17
C ILE A 100 -0.85 6.54 21.43
N GLN A 101 -2.02 7.12 21.24
CA GLN A 101 -2.95 7.32 22.33
C GLN A 101 -3.43 5.98 22.87
N ARG A 102 -3.30 5.79 24.19
CA ARG A 102 -3.86 4.62 24.86
C ARG A 102 -5.36 4.82 25.02
N GLU A 103 -6.13 3.94 24.43
CA GLU A 103 -7.57 3.93 24.58
C GLU A 103 -7.95 3.24 25.90
N LYS A 104 -8.88 3.85 26.65
CA LYS A 104 -9.32 3.34 27.97
C LYS A 104 -10.44 2.30 27.89
N LYS A 105 -11.02 2.05 26.71
CA LYS A 105 -12.14 1.13 26.54
C LYS A 105 -11.81 0.10 25.46
N ASP A 106 -12.20 -1.15 25.72
CA ASP A 106 -12.13 -2.20 24.71
C ASP A 106 -13.09 -1.90 23.55
N LYS A 107 -12.57 -1.96 22.34
CA LYS A 107 -13.38 -1.86 21.12
C LYS A 107 -13.87 -3.25 20.73
N SER A 108 -15.13 -3.33 20.29
CA SER A 108 -15.66 -4.55 19.69
C SER A 108 -14.92 -4.89 18.38
N VAL A 109 -15.00 -6.15 17.96
CA VAL A 109 -14.44 -6.60 16.67
C VAL A 109 -14.98 -5.78 15.51
N SER A 110 -16.28 -5.49 15.49
CA SER A 110 -16.92 -4.68 14.45
C SER A 110 -16.37 -3.24 14.43
N ALA A 111 -16.11 -2.66 15.59
CA ALA A 111 -15.51 -1.31 15.67
C ALA A 111 -14.08 -1.29 15.16
N LEU A 112 -13.30 -2.35 15.40
CA LEU A 112 -11.93 -2.48 14.87
C LEU A 112 -11.93 -2.69 13.36
N LEU A 113 -12.80 -3.54 12.84
CA LEU A 113 -13.00 -3.73 11.41
C LEU A 113 -13.38 -2.41 10.73
N PHE A 114 -14.36 -1.71 11.27
CA PHE A 114 -14.81 -0.43 10.72
C PHE A 114 -13.72 0.63 10.77
N ASN A 115 -12.96 0.70 11.87
CA ASN A 115 -11.83 1.62 11.98
C ASN A 115 -10.78 1.34 10.89
N GLY A 116 -10.37 0.09 10.71
CA GLY A 116 -9.44 -0.29 9.64
C GLY A 116 -9.98 0.04 8.25
N PHE A 117 -11.25 -0.26 8.02
CA PHE A 117 -11.93 0.06 6.77
C PHE A 117 -11.88 1.56 6.47
N VAL A 118 -12.30 2.40 7.41
CA VAL A 118 -12.32 3.87 7.24
C VAL A 118 -10.91 4.41 7.03
N VAL A 119 -9.93 3.94 7.78
CA VAL A 119 -8.53 4.36 7.64
C VAL A 119 -8.00 4.07 6.23
N ASN A 120 -8.31 2.90 5.67
CA ASN A 120 -7.73 2.54 4.38
C ASN A 120 -8.54 3.07 3.19
N ILE A 121 -9.87 3.13 3.29
CA ILE A 121 -10.71 3.65 2.19
C ILE A 121 -10.44 5.13 1.92
N SER A 122 -10.04 5.88 2.95
CA SER A 122 -9.64 7.28 2.86
C SER A 122 -8.13 7.51 2.75
N ASN A 123 -7.33 6.43 2.64
CA ASN A 123 -5.88 6.52 2.59
C ASN A 123 -5.39 6.96 1.20
N PRO A 124 -4.92 8.21 1.03
CA PRO A 124 -4.49 8.70 -0.27
C PRO A 124 -3.30 7.93 -0.83
N LYS A 125 -2.43 7.41 0.04
CA LYS A 125 -1.29 6.58 -0.37
C LYS A 125 -1.75 5.30 -1.06
N ALA A 126 -2.77 4.61 -0.52
CA ALA A 126 -3.30 3.39 -1.10
C ALA A 126 -4.07 3.68 -2.41
N ILE A 127 -4.95 4.68 -2.39
CA ILE A 127 -5.77 5.06 -3.54
C ILE A 127 -4.90 5.40 -4.74
N VAL A 128 -3.94 6.30 -4.57
CA VAL A 128 -3.12 6.76 -5.70
C VAL A 128 -2.14 5.68 -6.14
N PHE A 129 -1.60 4.86 -5.21
CA PHE A 129 -0.80 3.70 -5.59
C PHE A 129 -1.59 2.73 -6.48
N LEU A 130 -2.82 2.40 -6.11
CA LEU A 130 -3.65 1.52 -6.91
C LEU A 130 -3.97 2.11 -8.29
N LEU A 131 -4.37 3.38 -8.33
CA LEU A 131 -4.67 4.06 -9.60
C LEU A 131 -3.46 4.17 -10.53
N ALA A 132 -2.29 4.44 -9.96
CA ALA A 132 -1.08 4.69 -10.73
C ALA A 132 -0.34 3.40 -11.11
N VAL A 133 -0.27 2.43 -10.20
CA VAL A 133 0.64 1.28 -10.30
C VAL A 133 -0.08 0.02 -10.78
N LEU A 134 -1.29 -0.25 -10.30
CA LEU A 134 -2.01 -1.49 -10.65
C LEU A 134 -2.18 -1.67 -12.17
N PRO A 135 -2.60 -0.65 -12.94
CA PRO A 135 -2.80 -0.79 -14.38
C PRO A 135 -1.53 -1.13 -15.17
N GLN A 136 -0.35 -0.77 -14.64
CA GLN A 136 0.93 -0.95 -15.32
C GLN A 136 1.38 -2.42 -15.40
N PHE A 137 0.78 -3.27 -14.55
CA PHE A 137 1.07 -4.70 -14.49
C PHE A 137 0.06 -5.56 -15.25
N LEU A 138 -0.90 -4.92 -15.93
CA LEU A 138 -1.90 -5.62 -16.74
C LEU A 138 -1.39 -5.91 -18.14
N ASP A 139 -1.58 -7.13 -18.58
CA ASP A 139 -1.44 -7.56 -19.97
C ASP A 139 -2.81 -7.49 -20.64
N LEU A 140 -3.03 -6.47 -21.46
CA LEU A 140 -4.31 -6.20 -22.08
C LEU A 140 -4.70 -7.25 -23.16
N SER A 141 -3.73 -8.04 -23.64
CA SER A 141 -3.95 -9.13 -24.59
C SER A 141 -4.58 -10.38 -23.96
N LYS A 142 -4.65 -10.42 -22.60
CA LYS A 142 -5.15 -11.58 -21.84
C LYS A 142 -6.35 -11.20 -20.98
N PRO A 143 -7.17 -12.19 -20.55
CA PRO A 143 -8.31 -11.94 -19.66
C PRO A 143 -7.90 -11.15 -18.42
N GLN A 144 -8.44 -9.95 -18.26
CA GLN A 144 -8.02 -9.02 -17.22
C GLN A 144 -8.50 -9.44 -15.83
N TRP A 145 -9.69 -10.03 -15.71
CA TRP A 145 -10.25 -10.41 -14.42
C TRP A 145 -9.38 -11.40 -13.64
N ILE A 146 -8.75 -12.36 -14.34
CA ILE A 146 -7.79 -13.31 -13.70
C ILE A 146 -6.57 -12.56 -13.16
N GLN A 147 -6.08 -11.57 -13.91
CA GLN A 147 -4.95 -10.77 -13.49
C GLN A 147 -5.28 -9.91 -12.27
N TYR A 148 -6.45 -9.28 -12.24
CA TYR A 148 -6.92 -8.55 -11.06
C TYR A 148 -7.07 -9.46 -9.83
N LEU A 149 -7.56 -10.68 -9.99
CA LEU A 149 -7.65 -11.65 -8.90
C LEU A 149 -6.26 -12.02 -8.35
N ILE A 150 -5.29 -12.30 -9.24
CA ILE A 150 -3.92 -12.61 -8.85
C ILE A 150 -3.30 -11.41 -8.12
N MET A 151 -3.46 -10.20 -8.66
CA MET A 151 -2.93 -8.98 -8.05
C MET A 151 -3.59 -8.67 -6.71
N ALA A 152 -4.90 -8.82 -6.59
CA ALA A 152 -5.61 -8.65 -5.33
C ALA A 152 -5.15 -9.65 -4.28
N ALA A 153 -5.08 -10.93 -4.63
CA ALA A 153 -4.61 -11.98 -3.73
C ALA A 153 -3.16 -11.73 -3.27
N THR A 154 -2.27 -11.34 -4.19
CA THR A 154 -0.87 -11.02 -3.89
C THR A 154 -0.78 -9.85 -2.92
N MET A 155 -1.46 -8.74 -3.22
CA MET A 155 -1.39 -7.53 -2.42
C MET A 155 -2.00 -7.72 -1.03
N VAL A 156 -3.18 -8.35 -0.95
CA VAL A 156 -3.86 -8.64 0.32
C VAL A 156 -2.99 -9.56 1.19
N THR A 157 -2.40 -10.61 0.61
CA THR A 157 -1.54 -11.54 1.36
C THR A 157 -0.32 -10.83 1.94
N ILE A 158 0.38 -10.04 1.13
CA ILE A 158 1.55 -9.29 1.57
C ILE A 158 1.17 -8.29 2.66
N ASP A 159 0.10 -7.53 2.43
CA ASP A 159 -0.33 -6.52 3.39
C ASP A 159 -0.79 -7.13 4.71
N LEU A 160 -1.50 -8.26 4.68
CA LEU A 160 -1.84 -9.02 5.90
C LEU A 160 -0.59 -9.45 6.68
N ILE A 161 0.44 -9.96 6.00
CA ILE A 161 1.70 -10.34 6.63
C ILE A 161 2.38 -9.13 7.27
N VAL A 162 2.46 -8.03 6.55
CA VAL A 162 3.09 -6.80 7.05
C VAL A 162 2.29 -6.20 8.21
N MET A 163 0.96 -6.16 8.11
CA MET A 163 0.11 -5.66 9.19
C MET A 163 0.13 -6.58 10.41
N ALA A 164 0.32 -7.90 10.24
CA ALA A 164 0.58 -8.80 11.36
C ALA A 164 1.88 -8.41 12.08
N GLY A 165 2.93 -8.09 11.33
CA GLY A 165 4.18 -7.56 11.88
C GLY A 165 3.97 -6.25 12.65
N TYR A 166 3.26 -5.29 12.07
CA TYR A 166 2.95 -4.01 12.74
C TYR A 166 2.11 -4.20 14.01
N THR A 167 1.10 -5.06 13.96
CA THR A 167 0.24 -5.34 15.12
C THR A 167 0.97 -6.11 16.21
N GLY A 168 1.70 -7.18 15.84
CA GLY A 168 2.36 -8.08 16.80
C GLY A 168 3.66 -7.53 17.38
N LEU A 169 4.40 -6.75 16.59
CA LEU A 169 5.66 -6.14 17.01
C LEU A 169 5.53 -4.64 17.31
N ALA A 170 4.31 -4.17 17.55
CA ALA A 170 3.99 -2.76 17.69
C ALA A 170 4.92 -2.00 18.64
N SER A 171 5.21 -2.55 19.84
CA SER A 171 6.12 -1.93 20.82
C SER A 171 7.57 -1.84 20.33
N LYS A 172 8.06 -2.84 19.56
CA LYS A 172 9.40 -2.85 18.99
C LYS A 172 9.51 -1.87 17.82
N VAL A 173 8.53 -1.92 16.91
CA VAL A 173 8.46 -1.03 15.74
C VAL A 173 8.33 0.43 16.20
N LEU A 174 7.48 0.71 17.19
CA LEU A 174 7.34 2.06 17.72
C LEU A 174 8.64 2.57 18.34
N ARG A 175 9.38 1.72 19.07
CA ARG A 175 10.69 2.08 19.63
C ARG A 175 11.69 2.46 18.52
N LEU A 176 11.71 1.70 17.42
CA LEU A 176 12.51 2.00 16.24
C LEU A 176 12.10 3.33 15.61
N LEU A 177 10.79 3.56 15.45
CA LEU A 177 10.25 4.77 14.86
C LEU A 177 10.37 6.02 15.76
N ARG A 178 10.62 5.86 17.06
CA ARG A 178 10.89 6.98 18.00
C ARG A 178 12.33 7.49 17.92
N SER A 179 13.27 6.69 17.43
CA SER A 179 14.65 7.14 17.29
C SER A 179 14.79 8.06 16.06
N PRO A 180 15.17 9.35 16.24
CA PRO A 180 15.31 10.31 15.14
C PRO A 180 16.26 9.81 14.04
N LYS A 181 17.37 9.19 14.42
CA LYS A 181 18.38 8.65 13.51
C LYS A 181 17.81 7.48 12.68
N GLN A 182 17.10 6.55 13.34
CA GLN A 182 16.50 5.39 12.68
C GLN A 182 15.35 5.80 11.77
N GLN A 183 14.50 6.75 12.19
CA GLN A 183 13.45 7.34 11.37
C GLN A 183 14.02 7.92 10.06
N LYS A 184 15.10 8.69 10.18
CA LYS A 184 15.77 9.30 9.01
C LYS A 184 16.31 8.24 8.05
N TYR A 185 16.94 7.17 8.54
CA TYR A 185 17.43 6.09 7.68
C TYR A 185 16.30 5.31 7.01
N LEU A 186 15.23 5.00 7.74
CA LEU A 186 14.05 4.34 7.19
C LEU A 186 13.39 5.19 6.09
N ASN A 187 13.16 6.47 6.36
CA ASN A 187 12.56 7.37 5.40
C ASN A 187 13.41 7.48 4.11
N ARG A 188 14.73 7.59 4.25
CA ARG A 188 15.65 7.62 3.09
C ARG A 188 15.67 6.29 2.34
N GLY A 189 15.64 5.16 3.04
CA GLY A 189 15.54 3.84 2.44
C GLY A 189 14.27 3.71 1.59
N PHE A 190 13.12 4.11 2.12
CA PHE A 190 11.86 4.11 1.37
C PHE A 190 11.88 5.10 0.20
N ALA A 191 12.49 6.28 0.35
CA ALA A 191 12.65 7.21 -0.75
C ALA A 191 13.44 6.60 -1.92
N VAL A 192 14.55 5.93 -1.64
CA VAL A 192 15.33 5.21 -2.65
C VAL A 192 14.50 4.09 -3.29
N MET A 193 13.78 3.29 -2.49
CA MET A 193 12.94 2.21 -3.01
C MET A 193 11.83 2.72 -3.94
N PHE A 194 11.15 3.83 -3.58
CA PHE A 194 10.15 4.46 -4.45
C PHE A 194 10.78 5.04 -5.73
N SER A 195 11.98 5.62 -5.64
CA SER A 195 12.71 6.11 -6.82
C SER A 195 13.08 4.96 -7.76
N CYS A 196 13.58 3.84 -7.24
CA CYS A 196 13.86 2.65 -8.02
C CYS A 196 12.58 2.09 -8.68
N ALA A 197 11.47 2.05 -7.95
CA ALA A 197 10.18 1.62 -8.50
C ALA A 197 9.70 2.55 -9.63
N ALA A 198 9.89 3.87 -9.50
CA ALA A 198 9.59 4.84 -10.55
C ALA A 198 10.45 4.63 -11.80
N LEU A 199 11.74 4.37 -11.63
CA LEU A 199 12.66 4.06 -12.73
C LEU A 199 12.24 2.77 -13.44
N LEU A 200 11.96 1.70 -12.71
CA LEU A 200 11.48 0.45 -13.28
C LEU A 200 10.18 0.64 -14.06
N LEU A 201 9.24 1.41 -13.49
CA LEU A 201 7.98 1.71 -14.15
C LEU A 201 8.17 2.51 -15.44
N SER A 202 9.13 3.44 -15.47
CA SER A 202 9.41 4.25 -16.67
C SER A 202 9.90 3.42 -17.86
N THR A 203 10.54 2.26 -17.61
CA THR A 203 11.05 1.35 -18.64
C THR A 203 10.00 0.36 -19.16
N VAL A 204 8.83 0.27 -18.52
CA VAL A 204 7.75 -0.61 -18.99
C VAL A 204 7.20 -0.07 -20.32
N HIS A 205 7.19 -0.93 -21.34
CA HIS A 205 6.59 -0.66 -22.64
C HIS A 205 5.32 -1.51 -22.78
N GLN A 206 4.32 -0.95 -23.42
CA GLN A 206 3.14 -1.73 -23.79
C GLN A 206 3.62 -2.78 -24.81
N ALA A 207 3.43 -4.06 -24.49
CA ALA A 207 3.62 -5.10 -25.49
C ALA A 207 2.63 -4.85 -26.64
N ALA A 208 3.14 -4.63 -27.85
CA ALA A 208 2.38 -4.40 -29.05
C ALA A 208 1.52 -5.63 -29.41
#